data_670608bf368765002c768d337587e34a
#
_entry.id   670608bf368765002c768d337587e34a
#
_cell.length_a   1.000
_cell.length_b   1.000
_cell.length_c   1.000
_cell.angle_alpha   90.00
_cell.angle_beta   90.00
_cell.angle_gamma   90.00
#
_symmetry.space_group_name_H-M   'P 1'
#
loop_
_entity.id
_entity.type
_entity.pdbx_description
1 polymer ?
#
loop_
_entity_poly.entity_id
_entity_poly.type
_entity_poly.pdbx_seq_one_letter_code
_entity_poly.pdbx_strand_id
1 'polypeptide(L)'
;MQIRALVLTAVALAVAGCTSVTVRPVSASVQLHNVCIVNNPKVIVSDFVPVLRDGFARHHIATSVVDQSQAQACVVTVTYTALRSWDFKPYLSHAELRLWRDGMQIGFAEYHLNGKGGYDLGKWRGTKSKMDPVIDQLLATQNGG
;
A
#
# COMPACT_ATOMS: atom_id res chain seq x y z
N MET A 1 7.69 -33.95 -24.00
CA MET A 1 8.00 -32.52 -23.86
C MET A 1 6.83 -31.70 -23.28
N GLN A 2 5.58 -32.07 -23.49
CA GLN A 2 4.40 -31.35 -23.01
C GLN A 2 4.14 -31.47 -21.50
N ILE A 3 4.53 -32.58 -20.87
CA ILE A 3 4.29 -32.84 -19.43
C ILE A 3 5.15 -31.90 -18.53
N ARG A 4 6.36 -31.55 -18.96
CA ARG A 4 7.25 -30.66 -18.20
C ARG A 4 6.76 -29.20 -18.17
N ALA A 5 6.11 -28.74 -19.23
CA ALA A 5 5.54 -27.39 -19.32
C ALA A 5 4.30 -27.24 -18.43
N LEU A 6 3.45 -28.28 -18.33
CA LEU A 6 2.26 -28.30 -17.48
C LEU A 6 2.61 -28.27 -15.98
N VAL A 7 3.68 -28.95 -15.57
CA VAL A 7 4.12 -28.97 -14.17
C VAL A 7 4.70 -27.61 -13.75
N LEU A 8 5.44 -26.93 -14.64
CA LEU A 8 5.97 -25.59 -14.38
C LEU A 8 4.87 -24.52 -14.24
N THR A 9 3.80 -24.63 -15.03
CA THR A 9 2.67 -23.70 -14.97
C THR A 9 1.84 -23.90 -13.70
N ALA A 10 1.68 -25.14 -13.25
CA ALA A 10 0.95 -25.45 -12.02
C ALA A 10 1.68 -24.96 -10.75
N VAL A 11 3.02 -25.01 -10.73
CA VAL A 11 3.83 -24.52 -9.61
C VAL A 11 3.81 -22.99 -9.53
N ALA A 12 3.76 -22.28 -10.66
CA ALA A 12 3.68 -20.82 -10.68
C ALA A 12 2.33 -20.29 -10.12
N LEU A 13 1.24 -21.02 -10.30
CA LEU A 13 -0.09 -20.68 -9.78
C LEU A 13 -0.23 -20.91 -8.26
N ALA A 14 0.56 -21.81 -7.68
CA ALA A 14 0.47 -22.13 -6.25
C ALA A 14 1.12 -21.07 -5.34
N VAL A 15 2.00 -20.20 -5.86
CA VAL A 15 2.70 -19.15 -5.08
C VAL A 15 1.88 -17.85 -4.97
N ALA A 16 0.86 -17.67 -5.79
CA ALA A 16 0.04 -16.45 -5.81
C ALA A 16 -1.05 -16.39 -4.71
N GLY A 17 -1.23 -17.46 -3.93
CA GLY A 17 -2.40 -17.62 -3.04
C GLY A 17 -2.32 -16.91 -1.69
N CYS A 18 -1.14 -16.53 -1.20
CA CYS A 18 -0.98 -16.04 0.18
C CYS A 18 -1.08 -14.52 0.31
N THR A 19 -0.90 -13.77 -0.78
CA THR A 19 -0.95 -12.31 -0.77
C THR A 19 -1.79 -11.81 -1.93
N SER A 20 -2.70 -10.88 -1.68
CA SER A 20 -3.38 -10.14 -2.74
C SER A 20 -3.04 -8.65 -2.66
N VAL A 21 -2.79 -8.07 -3.81
CA VAL A 21 -2.55 -6.63 -3.98
C VAL A 21 -3.49 -6.12 -5.05
N THR A 22 -4.28 -5.10 -4.71
CA THR A 22 -5.18 -4.42 -5.64
C THR A 22 -4.78 -2.96 -5.71
N VAL A 23 -4.46 -2.47 -6.89
CA VAL A 23 -4.08 -1.07 -7.07
C VAL A 23 -4.88 -0.44 -8.20
N ARG A 24 -5.44 0.72 -7.94
CA ARG A 24 -5.94 1.68 -8.93
C ARG A 24 -5.05 2.91 -8.88
N PRO A 25 -4.07 3.02 -9.80
CA PRO A 25 -3.10 4.11 -9.77
C PRO A 25 -3.76 5.47 -9.92
N VAL A 26 -3.10 6.49 -9.37
CA VAL A 26 -3.47 7.89 -9.67
C VAL A 26 -3.26 8.13 -11.16
N SER A 27 -4.22 8.79 -11.82
CA SER A 27 -4.12 9.08 -13.24
C SER A 27 -2.92 10.01 -13.56
N ALA A 28 -2.26 9.78 -14.69
CA ALA A 28 -1.18 10.65 -15.18
C ALA A 28 -1.64 12.11 -15.42
N SER A 29 -2.95 12.32 -15.61
CA SER A 29 -3.53 13.68 -15.73
C SER A 29 -3.58 14.45 -14.41
N VAL A 30 -3.37 13.78 -13.28
CA VAL A 30 -3.36 14.38 -11.94
C VAL A 30 -1.91 14.46 -11.47
N GLN A 31 -1.39 15.68 -11.33
CA GLN A 31 -0.04 15.90 -10.79
C GLN A 31 -0.11 16.03 -9.27
N LEU A 32 0.69 15.22 -8.58
CA LEU A 32 0.82 15.24 -7.12
C LEU A 32 2.14 15.91 -6.72
N HIS A 33 2.08 17.02 -6.01
CA HIS A 33 3.26 17.70 -5.47
C HIS A 33 3.31 17.62 -3.95
N ASN A 34 2.16 17.82 -3.30
CA ASN A 34 1.99 17.77 -1.87
C ASN A 34 0.76 16.93 -1.52
N VAL A 35 0.90 16.04 -0.57
CA VAL A 35 -0.18 15.19 -0.06
C VAL A 35 -0.21 15.26 1.46
N CYS A 36 -1.38 15.52 2.02
CA CYS A 36 -1.58 15.42 3.45
C CYS A 36 -1.94 13.98 3.85
N ILE A 37 -1.16 13.41 4.73
CA ILE A 37 -1.48 12.13 5.36
C ILE A 37 -2.39 12.41 6.55
N VAL A 38 -3.63 11.96 6.46
CA VAL A 38 -4.59 12.15 7.55
C VAL A 38 -4.32 11.14 8.65
N ASN A 39 -3.91 11.62 9.82
CA ASN A 39 -3.59 10.77 10.96
C ASN A 39 -4.78 9.87 11.34
N ASN A 40 -4.52 8.58 11.44
CA ASN A 40 -5.50 7.59 11.90
C ASN A 40 -5.08 6.99 13.25
N PRO A 41 -5.63 7.48 14.38
CA PRO A 41 -5.23 7.00 15.70
C PRO A 41 -5.60 5.54 15.99
N LYS A 42 -6.42 4.92 15.16
CA LYS A 42 -6.77 3.50 15.27
C LYS A 42 -5.69 2.57 14.71
N VAL A 43 -4.77 3.10 13.93
CA VAL A 43 -3.66 2.32 13.35
C VAL A 43 -2.54 2.21 14.38
N ILE A 44 -2.24 0.96 14.77
CA ILE A 44 -1.21 0.64 15.77
C ILE A 44 0.09 0.09 15.14
N VAL A 45 0.20 0.12 13.82
CA VAL A 45 1.42 -0.22 13.08
C VAL A 45 2.30 1.02 13.06
N SER A 46 3.24 1.10 14.01
CA SER A 46 3.98 2.35 14.32
C SER A 46 4.87 2.85 13.20
N ASP A 47 5.36 1.96 12.33
CA ASP A 47 6.21 2.30 11.20
C ASP A 47 5.42 2.57 9.89
N PHE A 48 4.09 2.50 9.92
CA PHE A 48 3.28 2.64 8.72
C PHE A 48 3.37 4.04 8.10
N VAL A 49 3.20 5.09 8.89
CA VAL A 49 3.30 6.47 8.40
C VAL A 49 4.70 6.81 7.91
N PRO A 50 5.79 6.48 8.62
CA PRO A 50 7.15 6.63 8.07
C PRO A 50 7.35 5.92 6.72
N VAL A 51 6.88 4.69 6.57
CA VAL A 51 6.95 3.93 5.31
C VAL A 51 6.16 4.62 4.19
N LEU A 52 4.97 5.12 4.52
CA LEU A 52 4.13 5.86 3.57
C LEU A 52 4.83 7.15 3.10
N ARG A 53 5.39 7.92 4.02
CA ARG A 53 6.15 9.14 3.70
C ARG A 53 7.36 8.86 2.80
N ASP A 54 8.13 7.82 3.12
CA ASP A 54 9.26 7.37 2.30
C ASP A 54 8.81 6.99 0.88
N GLY A 55 7.69 6.27 0.78
CA GLY A 55 7.11 5.88 -0.50
C GLY A 55 6.77 7.08 -1.38
N PHE A 56 6.07 8.07 -0.84
CA PHE A 56 5.75 9.31 -1.56
C PHE A 56 7.01 10.09 -1.93
N ALA A 57 7.98 10.18 -1.03
CA ALA A 57 9.24 10.87 -1.28
C ALA A 57 10.05 10.25 -2.45
N ARG A 58 10.02 8.93 -2.62
CA ARG A 58 10.64 8.27 -3.79
C ARG A 58 10.03 8.70 -5.12
N HIS A 59 8.77 9.14 -5.10
CA HIS A 59 8.07 9.68 -6.27
C HIS A 59 8.07 11.22 -6.31
N HIS A 60 8.97 11.85 -5.57
CA HIS A 60 9.14 13.32 -5.50
C HIS A 60 7.89 14.07 -5.01
N ILE A 61 7.07 13.41 -4.20
CA ILE A 61 5.87 13.98 -3.60
C ILE A 61 6.14 14.31 -2.15
N ALA A 62 6.00 15.58 -1.77
CA ALA A 62 6.11 16.02 -0.39
C ALA A 62 4.88 15.58 0.42
N THR A 63 5.08 15.23 1.69
CA THR A 63 4.00 14.84 2.58
C THR A 63 4.03 15.59 3.90
N SER A 64 2.86 15.89 4.44
CA SER A 64 2.67 16.37 5.80
C SER A 64 1.62 15.52 6.51
N VAL A 65 1.84 15.24 7.79
CA VAL A 65 0.85 14.55 8.62
C VAL A 65 -0.06 15.58 9.26
N VAL A 66 -1.36 15.42 9.08
CA VAL A 66 -2.37 16.33 9.58
C VAL A 66 -3.46 15.60 10.34
N ASP A 67 -4.12 16.28 11.28
CA ASP A 67 -5.31 15.73 11.91
C ASP A 67 -6.54 15.86 10.99
N GLN A 68 -7.59 15.10 11.30
CA GLN A 68 -8.83 15.10 10.53
C GLN A 68 -9.43 16.51 10.36
N SER A 69 -9.32 17.35 11.38
CA SER A 69 -9.81 18.74 11.34
C SER A 69 -9.05 19.63 10.35
N GLN A 70 -7.80 19.30 10.06
CA GLN A 70 -6.92 20.07 9.16
C GLN A 70 -6.98 19.54 7.72
N ALA A 71 -7.54 18.36 7.50
CA ALA A 71 -7.59 17.70 6.20
C ALA A 71 -8.30 18.54 5.13
N GLN A 72 -9.28 19.36 5.51
CA GLN A 72 -10.04 20.22 4.59
C GLN A 72 -9.19 21.33 3.95
N ALA A 73 -8.09 21.71 4.56
CA ALA A 73 -7.17 22.71 4.02
C ALA A 73 -6.22 22.12 2.96
N CYS A 74 -6.21 20.80 2.78
CA CYS A 74 -5.33 20.10 1.85
C CYS A 74 -6.00 19.88 0.49
N VAL A 75 -5.27 20.11 -0.59
CA VAL A 75 -5.75 19.84 -1.96
C VAL A 75 -5.89 18.34 -2.21
N VAL A 76 -4.89 17.58 -1.77
CA VAL A 76 -4.90 16.11 -1.86
C VAL A 76 -4.64 15.53 -0.48
N THR A 77 -5.46 14.58 -0.09
CA THR A 77 -5.27 13.83 1.14
C THR A 77 -5.11 12.34 0.85
N VAL A 78 -4.35 11.65 1.70
CA VAL A 78 -4.35 10.20 1.77
C VAL A 78 -4.88 9.76 3.13
N THR A 79 -5.89 8.91 3.09
CA THR A 79 -6.39 8.17 4.25
C THR A 79 -5.87 6.75 4.18
N TYR A 80 -5.65 6.13 5.31
CA TYR A 80 -5.08 4.80 5.39
C TYR A 80 -5.68 3.97 6.52
N THR A 81 -5.65 2.67 6.32
CA THR A 81 -5.89 1.66 7.34
C THR A 81 -4.72 0.70 7.31
N ALA A 82 -4.27 0.24 8.46
CA ALA A 82 -3.27 -0.80 8.58
C ALA A 82 -3.62 -1.70 9.76
N LEU A 83 -3.69 -2.99 9.50
CA LEU A 83 -3.99 -4.00 10.51
C LEU A 83 -2.78 -4.93 10.67
N ARG A 84 -2.51 -5.30 11.90
CA ARG A 84 -1.53 -6.33 12.20
C ARG A 84 -2.19 -7.60 12.73
N SER A 85 -1.60 -8.71 12.39
CA SER A 85 -1.89 -10.00 13.01
C SER A 85 -0.71 -10.44 13.86
N TRP A 86 -0.92 -11.45 14.66
CA TRP A 86 0.08 -11.99 15.58
C TRP A 86 0.26 -13.49 15.33
N ASP A 87 1.52 -13.90 15.18
CA ASP A 87 1.95 -15.28 15.17
C ASP A 87 3.45 -15.30 15.44
N PHE A 88 3.88 -15.69 16.64
CA PHE A 88 5.22 -15.52 17.22
C PHE A 88 5.64 -14.06 17.39
N LYS A 89 5.37 -13.20 16.42
CA LYS A 89 5.58 -11.75 16.47
C LYS A 89 4.51 -11.03 15.63
N PRO A 90 4.28 -9.74 15.88
CA PRO A 90 3.33 -8.98 15.08
C PRO A 90 3.82 -8.77 13.64
N TYR A 91 2.91 -8.73 12.69
CA TYR A 91 3.17 -8.45 11.28
C TYR A 91 1.99 -7.74 10.63
N LEU A 92 2.28 -6.95 9.59
CA LEU A 92 1.23 -6.32 8.77
C LEU A 92 0.46 -7.39 8.01
N SER A 93 -0.84 -7.46 8.22
CA SER A 93 -1.73 -8.43 7.57
C SER A 93 -2.67 -7.79 6.56
N HIS A 94 -2.98 -6.51 6.69
CA HIS A 94 -3.84 -5.77 5.79
C HIS A 94 -3.47 -4.28 5.81
N ALA A 95 -3.54 -3.63 4.67
CA ALA A 95 -3.43 -2.17 4.56
C ALA A 95 -4.24 -1.66 3.38
N GLU A 96 -4.84 -0.50 3.55
CA GLU A 96 -5.51 0.25 2.48
C GLU A 96 -4.99 1.68 2.44
N LEU A 97 -4.83 2.20 1.23
CA LEU A 97 -4.53 3.60 0.94
C LEU A 97 -5.60 4.15 0.00
N ARG A 98 -6.14 5.31 0.32
CA ARG A 98 -7.11 6.03 -0.51
C ARG A 98 -6.66 7.47 -0.67
N LEU A 99 -6.41 7.90 -1.91
CA LEU A 99 -6.13 9.29 -2.22
C LEU A 99 -7.40 9.99 -2.63
N TRP A 100 -7.58 11.21 -2.10
CA TRP A 100 -8.76 12.02 -2.29
C TRP A 100 -8.39 13.41 -2.79
N ARG A 101 -9.16 13.92 -3.73
CA ARG A 101 -9.11 15.30 -4.21
C ARG A 101 -10.53 15.79 -4.51
N ASP A 102 -10.90 16.93 -3.97
CA ASP A 102 -12.23 17.52 -4.17
C ASP A 102 -13.39 16.54 -3.84
N GLY A 103 -13.22 15.72 -2.79
CA GLY A 103 -14.19 14.71 -2.36
C GLY A 103 -14.25 13.45 -3.24
N MET A 104 -13.43 13.36 -4.29
CA MET A 104 -13.37 12.19 -5.16
C MET A 104 -12.13 11.35 -4.88
N GLN A 105 -12.28 10.03 -4.90
CA GLN A 105 -11.16 9.10 -4.79
C GLN A 105 -10.39 9.06 -6.11
N ILE A 106 -9.14 9.50 -6.09
CA ILE A 106 -8.25 9.56 -7.26
C ILE A 106 -7.22 8.43 -7.32
N GLY A 107 -7.09 7.66 -6.25
CA GLY A 107 -6.20 6.50 -6.19
C GLY A 107 -6.58 5.58 -5.06
N PHE A 108 -6.29 4.30 -5.24
CA PHE A 108 -6.58 3.24 -4.26
C PHE A 108 -5.50 2.17 -4.30
N ALA A 109 -5.08 1.71 -3.16
CA ALA A 109 -4.23 0.54 -3.04
C ALA A 109 -4.62 -0.29 -1.81
N GLU A 110 -4.61 -1.59 -1.98
CA GLU A 110 -4.87 -2.56 -0.92
C GLU A 110 -3.81 -3.65 -0.93
N TYR A 111 -3.30 -3.96 0.23
CA TYR A 111 -2.47 -5.12 0.53
C TYR A 111 -3.22 -6.03 1.50
N HIS A 112 -3.34 -7.30 1.19
CA HIS A 112 -4.00 -8.26 2.05
C HIS A 112 -3.30 -9.61 2.06
N LEU A 113 -3.04 -10.14 3.26
CA LEU A 113 -2.60 -11.52 3.46
C LEU A 113 -3.80 -12.45 3.62
N ASN A 114 -4.02 -13.32 2.63
CA ASN A 114 -5.07 -14.33 2.66
C ASN A 114 -4.83 -15.32 3.81
N GLY A 115 -5.85 -15.60 4.62
CA GLY A 115 -5.70 -16.48 5.77
C GLY A 115 -4.62 -16.03 6.76
N LYS A 116 -4.40 -14.72 6.89
CA LYS A 116 -3.33 -14.12 7.71
C LYS A 116 -1.91 -14.62 7.32
N GLY A 117 -1.73 -15.00 6.05
CA GLY A 117 -0.45 -15.49 5.53
C GLY A 117 -0.19 -16.98 5.75
N GLY A 118 -1.04 -17.70 6.50
CA GLY A 118 -0.91 -19.15 6.70
C GLY A 118 0.51 -19.58 7.08
N TYR A 119 1.09 -20.52 6.32
CA TYR A 119 2.46 -21.01 6.49
C TYR A 119 3.52 -20.21 5.71
N ASP A 120 3.15 -19.10 5.05
CA ASP A 120 4.11 -18.26 4.34
C ASP A 120 5.04 -17.55 5.33
N LEU A 121 6.33 -17.86 5.26
CA LEU A 121 7.36 -17.20 6.08
C LEU A 121 7.54 -15.72 5.72
N GLY A 122 7.13 -15.31 4.52
CA GLY A 122 7.12 -13.92 4.08
C GLY A 122 6.16 -13.02 4.88
N LYS A 123 5.22 -13.60 5.61
CA LYS A 123 4.27 -12.83 6.45
C LYS A 123 4.97 -11.96 7.50
N TRP A 124 6.16 -12.33 7.94
CA TRP A 124 6.96 -11.56 8.92
C TRP A 124 7.88 -10.52 8.30
N ARG A 125 7.87 -10.34 6.99
CA ARG A 125 8.59 -9.22 6.37
C ARG A 125 8.10 -7.90 6.95
N GLY A 126 9.01 -6.91 7.03
CA GLY A 126 8.69 -5.59 7.55
C GLY A 126 7.65 -4.86 6.72
N THR A 127 6.99 -3.89 7.32
CA THR A 127 5.97 -3.03 6.68
C THR A 127 6.49 -2.42 5.39
N LYS A 128 7.73 -1.90 5.41
CA LYS A 128 8.34 -1.27 4.24
C LYS A 128 8.45 -2.22 3.04
N SER A 129 8.95 -3.42 3.23
CA SER A 129 9.11 -4.38 2.12
C SER A 129 7.79 -4.87 1.53
N LYS A 130 6.71 -4.82 2.30
CA LYS A 130 5.36 -5.12 1.84
C LYS A 130 4.71 -3.95 1.10
N MET A 131 4.88 -2.75 1.63
CA MET A 131 4.16 -1.56 1.16
C MET A 131 4.89 -0.79 0.05
N ASP A 132 6.21 -0.85 -0.01
CA ASP A 132 6.96 -0.14 -1.07
C ASP A 132 6.48 -0.50 -2.48
N PRO A 133 6.34 -1.79 -2.86
CA PRO A 133 5.81 -2.14 -4.19
C PRO A 133 4.38 -1.66 -4.43
N VAL A 134 3.56 -1.65 -3.38
CA VAL A 134 2.16 -1.22 -3.44
C VAL A 134 2.06 0.29 -3.67
N ILE A 135 2.87 1.07 -2.93
CA ILE A 135 2.95 2.52 -3.08
C ILE A 135 3.52 2.89 -4.45
N ASP A 136 4.55 2.18 -4.89
CA ASP A 136 5.16 2.43 -6.21
C ASP A 136 4.18 2.16 -7.36
N GLN A 137 3.34 1.15 -7.26
CA GLN A 137 2.26 0.91 -8.23
C GLN A 137 1.18 2.00 -8.18
N LEU A 138 0.79 2.44 -6.98
CA LEU A 138 -0.20 3.50 -6.80
C LEU A 138 0.24 4.81 -7.44
N LEU A 139 1.53 5.12 -7.37
CA LEU A 139 2.16 6.36 -7.85
C LEU A 139 2.93 6.21 -9.16
N ALA A 140 2.78 5.07 -9.85
CA ALA A 140 3.59 4.74 -11.03
C ALA A 140 3.54 5.80 -12.15
N THR A 141 2.43 6.52 -12.28
CA THR A 141 2.24 7.55 -13.29
C THR A 141 2.83 8.92 -12.90
N GLN A 142 3.31 9.06 -11.66
CA GLN A 142 3.78 10.34 -11.11
C GLN A 142 5.27 10.63 -11.41
N ASN A 143 6.00 9.64 -11.94
CA ASN A 143 7.42 9.77 -12.25
C ASN A 143 7.72 10.39 -13.63
N GLY A 144 6.72 10.89 -14.33
CA GLY A 144 6.81 11.41 -15.71
C GLY A 144 7.01 12.92 -15.82
N GLY A 145 7.58 13.55 -14.79
CA GLY A 145 7.89 14.97 -14.80
C GLY A 145 9.37 15.25 -14.88
#